data_d9040c1d8e5fa69be133b9d130aa4d2f
#
_entry.id   d9040c1d8e5fa69be133b9d130aa4d2f
#
_cell.length_a   1.000
_cell.length_b   1.000
_cell.length_c   1.000
_cell.angle_alpha   90.00
_cell.angle_beta   90.00
_cell.angle_gamma   90.00
#
_symmetry.space_group_name_H-M   'P 1'
#
loop_
_entity.id
_entity.type
_entity.pdbx_description
1 polymer ?
#
loop_
_entity_poly.entity_id
_entity_poly.type
_entity_poly.pdbx_seq_one_letter_code
_entity_poly.pdbx_strand_id
1 'polypeptide(L)'
;MGYGWRPQVRVCVPVPMYHCFGSVLGGMSMAVHGITLVFPCSGYSSRANLEAIQSEKCNFVYGTPTMFADMLSQDLHKYDLSSVEAGIMGGSPCPPAIMRKLITDMNMKEITICYGTTENSPITFMGFPQDTEELKTNTVGCIMSHTEAKVVDPNNGEIVPLGASGELMIRGSCVMHGYWDDPEKTRQAICQARWYRTGDVASLNSLGYCCIEGRIKDMIIRGGENIYPAEIEQFLYTHPKVQEVQVVGVKDERLGEQVCACIRLMEGQTSSAEEIKAFCKGQISHFKMPHYVIFVDSYPLTASGKIKKNLLKEAMEKKLGL
;
A
#
# COMPACT_ATOMS: atom_id res chain seq x y z
N MET A 1 -14.37 4.74 -10.02
CA MET A 1 -14.58 5.19 -8.63
C MET A 1 -16.05 5.25 -8.23
N GLY A 2 -16.97 5.15 -9.14
CA GLY A 2 -18.40 5.07 -8.84
C GLY A 2 -19.07 6.39 -8.42
N TYR A 3 -18.40 7.52 -8.58
CA TYR A 3 -19.01 8.82 -8.24
C TYR A 3 -20.23 9.17 -9.11
N GLY A 4 -20.20 8.79 -10.39
CA GLY A 4 -21.23 9.21 -11.35
C GLY A 4 -22.62 8.60 -11.16
N TRP A 5 -22.74 7.52 -10.40
CA TRP A 5 -24.03 6.86 -10.11
C TRP A 5 -24.45 6.91 -8.64
N ARG A 6 -23.64 7.57 -7.79
CA ARG A 6 -24.02 7.81 -6.39
C ARG A 6 -24.57 9.21 -6.23
N PRO A 7 -25.75 9.38 -5.69
CA PRO A 7 -26.24 10.70 -5.34
C PRO A 7 -25.45 11.25 -4.14
N GLN A 8 -25.17 12.55 -4.18
CA GLN A 8 -24.63 13.29 -3.05
C GLN A 8 -23.37 12.66 -2.41
N VAL A 9 -22.36 12.36 -3.24
CA VAL A 9 -21.10 11.80 -2.74
C VAL A 9 -20.40 12.79 -1.82
N ARG A 10 -20.15 12.36 -0.58
CA ARG A 10 -19.43 13.11 0.45
C ARG A 10 -18.20 12.28 0.87
N VAL A 11 -17.03 12.77 0.53
CA VAL A 11 -15.77 12.06 0.71
C VAL A 11 -15.03 12.58 1.92
N CYS A 12 -14.77 11.73 2.91
CA CYS A 12 -13.81 12.02 3.98
C CYS A 12 -12.39 11.91 3.41
N VAL A 13 -11.61 13.00 3.46
CA VAL A 13 -10.28 13.14 2.86
C VAL A 13 -9.23 13.41 3.94
N PRO A 14 -8.75 12.39 4.66
CA PRO A 14 -7.67 12.56 5.64
C PRO A 14 -6.28 12.62 5.00
N VAL A 15 -6.19 12.32 3.70
CA VAL A 15 -4.94 12.36 2.94
C VAL A 15 -4.56 13.79 2.57
N PRO A 16 -3.26 14.16 2.58
CA PRO A 16 -2.85 15.54 2.38
C PRO A 16 -3.06 16.02 0.96
N MET A 17 -3.51 17.30 0.82
CA MET A 17 -3.76 17.94 -0.47
C MET A 17 -2.50 18.27 -1.27
N TYR A 18 -1.33 18.30 -0.65
CA TYR A 18 -0.04 18.44 -1.36
C TYR A 18 0.45 17.12 -1.96
N HIS A 19 -0.26 16.01 -1.74
CA HIS A 19 -0.03 14.71 -2.36
C HIS A 19 -1.11 14.43 -3.40
N CYS A 20 -0.75 13.76 -4.50
CA CYS A 20 -1.66 13.45 -5.59
C CYS A 20 -2.91 12.65 -5.17
N PHE A 21 -2.86 11.89 -4.10
CA PHE A 21 -4.04 11.23 -3.53
C PHE A 21 -5.10 12.27 -3.09
N GLY A 22 -4.70 13.32 -2.40
CA GLY A 22 -5.63 14.38 -1.99
C GLY A 22 -5.98 15.34 -3.14
N SER A 23 -4.97 15.86 -3.85
CA SER A 23 -5.19 16.89 -4.88
C SER A 23 -5.90 16.36 -6.12
N VAL A 24 -5.47 15.22 -6.66
CA VAL A 24 -6.05 14.69 -7.90
C VAL A 24 -7.31 13.87 -7.60
N LEU A 25 -7.22 12.85 -6.74
CA LEU A 25 -8.40 12.03 -6.44
C LEU A 25 -9.46 12.77 -5.64
N GLY A 26 -9.08 13.72 -4.78
CA GLY A 26 -10.01 14.62 -4.12
C GLY A 26 -10.33 15.85 -4.99
N GLY A 27 -9.40 16.78 -5.08
CA GLY A 27 -9.63 18.10 -5.67
C GLY A 27 -10.13 18.08 -7.12
N MET A 28 -9.47 17.31 -8.00
CA MET A 28 -9.92 17.20 -9.40
C MET A 28 -11.25 16.45 -9.51
N SER A 29 -11.47 15.41 -8.71
CA SER A 29 -12.75 14.68 -8.71
C SER A 29 -13.91 15.57 -8.24
N MET A 30 -13.68 16.49 -7.30
CA MET A 30 -14.67 17.49 -6.92
C MET A 30 -15.05 18.37 -8.11
N ALA A 31 -14.06 18.86 -8.85
CA ALA A 31 -14.32 19.71 -10.02
C ALA A 31 -15.03 18.97 -11.15
N VAL A 32 -14.70 17.69 -11.38
CA VAL A 32 -15.25 16.89 -12.50
C VAL A 32 -16.63 16.31 -12.18
N HIS A 33 -16.84 15.86 -10.92
CA HIS A 33 -18.02 15.08 -10.54
C HIS A 33 -18.97 15.81 -9.58
N GLY A 34 -18.63 17.04 -9.13
CA GLY A 34 -19.47 17.79 -8.19
C GLY A 34 -19.58 17.15 -6.80
N ILE A 35 -18.60 16.34 -6.40
CA ILE A 35 -18.58 15.69 -5.08
C ILE A 35 -18.26 16.68 -3.96
N THR A 36 -18.69 16.39 -2.75
CA THR A 36 -18.33 17.18 -1.55
C THR A 36 -17.09 16.56 -0.91
N LEU A 37 -16.06 17.38 -0.65
CA LEU A 37 -14.89 16.97 0.12
C LEU A 37 -15.03 17.44 1.56
N VAL A 38 -14.78 16.53 2.49
CA VAL A 38 -14.76 16.78 3.94
C VAL A 38 -13.34 16.60 4.44
N PHE A 39 -12.73 17.69 4.93
CA PHE A 39 -11.40 17.66 5.54
C PHE A 39 -11.54 17.61 7.05
N PRO A 40 -11.22 16.47 7.69
CA PRO A 40 -11.48 16.24 9.12
C PRO A 40 -10.72 17.19 10.04
N CYS A 41 -9.47 17.48 9.71
CA CYS A 41 -8.58 18.34 10.50
C CYS A 41 -7.39 18.83 9.67
N SER A 42 -6.60 19.75 10.20
CA SER A 42 -5.41 20.31 9.55
C SER A 42 -4.23 19.33 9.48
N GLY A 43 -4.21 18.31 10.33
CA GLY A 43 -3.27 17.20 10.33
C GLY A 43 -4.01 15.87 10.35
N TYR A 44 -3.31 14.75 10.48
CA TYR A 44 -3.96 13.45 10.57
C TYR A 44 -4.41 13.15 12.01
N SER A 45 -5.66 12.71 12.17
CA SER A 45 -6.23 12.19 13.42
C SER A 45 -7.32 11.18 13.12
N SER A 46 -7.14 9.93 13.53
CA SER A 46 -8.13 8.85 13.34
C SER A 46 -9.47 9.19 14.00
N ARG A 47 -9.42 9.79 15.19
CA ARG A 47 -10.61 10.26 15.91
C ARG A 47 -11.35 11.35 15.13
N ALA A 48 -10.65 12.39 14.67
CA ALA A 48 -11.28 13.46 13.89
C ALA A 48 -11.89 12.93 12.59
N ASN A 49 -11.28 11.91 11.96
CA ASN A 49 -11.85 11.25 10.78
C ASN A 49 -13.19 10.61 11.10
N LEU A 50 -13.29 9.83 12.19
CA LEU A 50 -14.53 9.16 12.57
C LEU A 50 -15.62 10.17 12.99
N GLU A 51 -15.26 11.23 13.71
CA GLU A 51 -16.15 12.34 14.07
C GLU A 51 -16.69 13.06 12.81
N ALA A 52 -15.83 13.33 11.82
CA ALA A 52 -16.22 13.95 10.56
C ALA A 52 -17.10 13.04 9.70
N ILE A 53 -16.81 11.74 9.63
CA ILE A 53 -17.65 10.75 8.93
C ILE A 53 -19.07 10.78 9.51
N GLN A 54 -19.20 10.74 10.82
CA GLN A 54 -20.50 10.77 11.50
C GLN A 54 -21.24 12.09 11.30
N SER A 55 -20.60 13.23 11.57
CA SER A 55 -21.23 14.56 11.58
C SER A 55 -21.61 15.02 10.17
N GLU A 56 -20.76 14.74 9.20
CA GLU A 56 -20.93 15.14 7.80
C GLU A 56 -21.61 14.06 6.94
N LYS A 57 -21.95 12.90 7.52
CA LYS A 57 -22.56 11.76 6.83
C LYS A 57 -21.76 11.37 5.58
N CYS A 58 -20.44 11.23 5.74
CA CYS A 58 -19.60 10.82 4.63
C CYS A 58 -19.95 9.38 4.22
N ASN A 59 -20.18 9.20 2.90
CA ASN A 59 -20.46 7.87 2.34
C ASN A 59 -19.26 7.27 1.60
N PHE A 60 -18.18 8.04 1.49
CA PHE A 60 -16.95 7.62 0.85
C PHE A 60 -15.74 8.02 1.70
N VAL A 61 -14.73 7.15 1.82
CA VAL A 61 -13.53 7.43 2.64
C VAL A 61 -12.26 7.14 1.86
N TYR A 62 -11.32 8.08 1.84
CA TYR A 62 -9.95 7.85 1.37
C TYR A 62 -9.04 7.50 2.53
N GLY A 63 -8.04 6.67 2.28
CA GLY A 63 -7.02 6.42 3.29
C GLY A 63 -5.87 5.56 2.80
N THR A 64 -4.75 5.70 3.50
CA THR A 64 -3.67 4.71 3.44
C THR A 64 -3.99 3.55 4.38
N PRO A 65 -3.37 2.36 4.20
CA PRO A 65 -3.57 1.24 5.13
C PRO A 65 -3.32 1.61 6.59
N THR A 66 -2.29 2.40 6.89
CA THR A 66 -2.00 2.88 8.25
C THR A 66 -3.14 3.74 8.81
N MET A 67 -3.68 4.68 8.01
CA MET A 67 -4.81 5.51 8.43
C MET A 67 -6.05 4.66 8.76
N PHE A 68 -6.33 3.65 7.93
CA PHE A 68 -7.43 2.72 8.19
C PHE A 68 -7.18 1.85 9.42
N ALA A 69 -5.96 1.35 9.61
CA ALA A 69 -5.61 0.58 10.81
C ALA A 69 -5.80 1.41 12.09
N ASP A 70 -5.41 2.69 12.06
CA ASP A 70 -5.59 3.60 13.20
C ASP A 70 -7.09 3.91 13.47
N MET A 71 -7.92 4.04 12.43
CA MET A 71 -9.38 4.17 12.61
C MET A 71 -9.99 2.89 13.19
N LEU A 72 -9.60 1.72 12.70
CA LEU A 72 -10.05 0.41 13.20
C LEU A 72 -9.59 0.13 14.65
N SER A 73 -8.55 0.79 15.13
CA SER A 73 -8.08 0.67 16.53
C SER A 73 -8.92 1.47 17.53
N GLN A 74 -9.77 2.39 17.03
CA GLN A 74 -10.69 3.15 17.88
C GLN A 74 -11.89 2.29 18.30
N ASP A 75 -12.59 2.71 19.36
CA ASP A 75 -13.87 2.12 19.73
C ASP A 75 -14.97 2.58 18.75
N LEU A 76 -15.14 1.82 17.66
CA LEU A 76 -16.06 2.16 16.56
C LEU A 76 -17.53 2.24 17.01
N HIS A 77 -17.90 1.57 18.11
CA HIS A 77 -19.27 1.63 18.63
C HIS A 77 -19.70 3.02 19.12
N LYS A 78 -18.73 3.92 19.31
CA LYS A 78 -19.00 5.32 19.70
C LYS A 78 -19.41 6.22 18.52
N TYR A 79 -19.32 5.71 17.27
CA TYR A 79 -19.53 6.49 16.07
C TYR A 79 -20.65 5.89 15.20
N ASP A 80 -21.49 6.73 14.64
CA ASP A 80 -22.45 6.34 13.61
C ASP A 80 -21.77 6.32 12.23
N LEU A 81 -21.40 5.14 11.80
CA LEU A 81 -20.76 4.88 10.48
C LEU A 81 -21.76 4.35 9.45
N SER A 82 -23.06 4.42 9.71
CA SER A 82 -24.11 3.86 8.84
C SER A 82 -24.17 4.49 7.45
N SER A 83 -23.66 5.72 7.30
CA SER A 83 -23.57 6.41 6.02
C SER A 83 -22.46 5.91 5.11
N VAL A 84 -21.45 5.21 5.66
CA VAL A 84 -20.29 4.73 4.89
C VAL A 84 -20.69 3.57 3.98
N GLU A 85 -20.31 3.63 2.73
CA GLU A 85 -20.60 2.59 1.72
C GLU A 85 -19.33 2.13 1.00
N ALA A 86 -18.45 3.08 0.71
CA ALA A 86 -17.34 2.89 -0.21
C ALA A 86 -16.07 3.61 0.23
N GLY A 87 -14.98 3.32 -0.46
CA GLY A 87 -13.72 4.03 -0.26
C GLY A 87 -12.60 3.55 -1.16
N ILE A 88 -11.49 4.24 -1.06
CA ILE A 88 -10.26 3.88 -1.75
C ILE A 88 -9.15 3.73 -0.72
N MET A 89 -8.49 2.58 -0.74
CA MET A 89 -7.26 2.32 -0.01
C MET A 89 -6.08 2.25 -0.98
N GLY A 90 -5.01 2.97 -0.70
CA GLY A 90 -3.83 2.98 -1.56
C GLY A 90 -2.66 3.74 -0.97
N GLY A 91 -1.58 3.83 -1.75
CA GLY A 91 -0.37 4.58 -1.37
C GLY A 91 0.73 3.76 -0.71
N SER A 92 0.41 2.56 -0.23
CA SER A 92 1.35 1.54 0.28
C SER A 92 0.72 0.15 0.12
N PRO A 93 1.46 -0.95 0.36
CA PRO A 93 0.87 -2.29 0.34
C PRO A 93 -0.37 -2.38 1.24
N CYS A 94 -1.45 -2.93 0.71
CA CYS A 94 -2.76 -2.99 1.36
C CYS A 94 -3.00 -4.38 1.97
N PRO A 95 -2.89 -4.55 3.30
CA PRO A 95 -3.05 -5.85 3.92
C PRO A 95 -4.49 -6.39 3.79
N PRO A 96 -4.69 -7.64 3.33
CA PRO A 96 -6.01 -8.27 3.23
C PRO A 96 -6.81 -8.25 4.53
N ALA A 97 -6.12 -8.39 5.68
CA ALA A 97 -6.75 -8.35 6.99
C ALA A 97 -7.42 -7.00 7.30
N ILE A 98 -6.77 -5.89 6.92
CA ILE A 98 -7.35 -4.54 7.07
C ILE A 98 -8.57 -4.40 6.15
N MET A 99 -8.46 -4.82 4.90
CA MET A 99 -9.56 -4.77 3.92
C MET A 99 -10.81 -5.48 4.45
N ARG A 100 -10.68 -6.70 4.98
CA ARG A 100 -11.80 -7.45 5.55
C ARG A 100 -12.46 -6.70 6.70
N LYS A 101 -11.67 -6.17 7.64
CA LYS A 101 -12.20 -5.39 8.77
C LYS A 101 -12.93 -4.12 8.32
N LEU A 102 -12.45 -3.44 7.28
CA LEU A 102 -13.16 -2.27 6.75
C LEU A 102 -14.53 -2.64 6.17
N ILE A 103 -14.64 -3.79 5.52
CA ILE A 103 -15.90 -4.31 4.99
C ILE A 103 -16.86 -4.66 6.13
N THR A 104 -16.38 -5.33 7.18
CA THR A 104 -17.24 -5.81 8.29
C THR A 104 -17.54 -4.74 9.33
N ASP A 105 -16.53 -4.00 9.78
CA ASP A 105 -16.60 -3.15 10.98
C ASP A 105 -16.91 -1.69 10.65
N MET A 106 -16.60 -1.24 9.41
CA MET A 106 -16.87 0.12 8.93
C MET A 106 -17.89 0.18 7.78
N ASN A 107 -18.58 -0.92 7.48
CA ASN A 107 -19.59 -1.02 6.40
C ASN A 107 -19.09 -0.63 5.00
N MET A 108 -17.79 -0.68 4.74
CA MET A 108 -17.18 -0.26 3.46
C MET A 108 -17.27 -1.38 2.41
N LYS A 109 -18.48 -1.81 2.04
CA LYS A 109 -18.73 -2.94 1.13
C LYS A 109 -18.14 -2.75 -0.26
N GLU A 110 -18.08 -1.50 -0.69
CA GLU A 110 -17.56 -1.13 -2.01
C GLU A 110 -16.17 -0.45 -1.92
N ILE A 111 -15.38 -0.81 -0.91
CA ILE A 111 -13.99 -0.38 -0.86
C ILE A 111 -13.19 -1.03 -1.99
N THR A 112 -12.29 -0.26 -2.60
CA THR A 112 -11.37 -0.72 -3.63
C THR A 112 -9.93 -0.39 -3.27
N ILE A 113 -9.00 -1.22 -3.75
CA ILE A 113 -7.58 -0.90 -3.74
C ILE A 113 -7.23 -0.20 -5.05
N CYS A 114 -6.34 0.78 -4.99
CA CYS A 114 -5.70 1.35 -6.16
C CYS A 114 -4.19 1.33 -6.03
N TYR A 115 -3.53 1.17 -7.17
CA TYR A 115 -2.09 1.29 -7.32
C TYR A 115 -1.75 2.43 -8.26
N GLY A 116 -0.69 3.14 -7.93
CA GLY A 116 -0.12 4.15 -8.80
C GLY A 116 0.98 4.95 -8.11
N THR A 117 1.59 5.82 -8.87
CA THR A 117 2.70 6.67 -8.45
C THR A 117 2.43 8.11 -8.87
N THR A 118 3.12 9.07 -8.26
CA THR A 118 3.02 10.49 -8.66
C THR A 118 3.38 10.66 -10.14
N GLU A 119 4.32 9.89 -10.62
CA GLU A 119 4.79 9.85 -12.00
C GLU A 119 3.72 9.37 -13.00
N ASN A 120 2.65 8.72 -12.51
CA ASN A 120 1.52 8.19 -13.30
C ASN A 120 0.19 8.94 -13.07
N SER A 121 0.17 10.09 -12.40
CA SER A 121 -0.92 11.08 -12.31
C SER A 121 -2.28 10.68 -11.66
N PRO A 122 -2.40 10.00 -10.55
CA PRO A 122 -1.53 9.02 -9.91
C PRO A 122 -1.95 7.57 -10.15
N ILE A 123 -3.23 7.25 -10.53
CA ILE A 123 -3.75 5.88 -10.59
C ILE A 123 -3.40 5.20 -11.90
N THR A 124 -2.83 4.00 -11.78
CA THR A 124 -2.52 3.12 -12.91
C THR A 124 -3.41 1.89 -12.95
N PHE A 125 -3.66 1.28 -11.78
CA PHE A 125 -4.56 0.14 -11.61
C PHE A 125 -5.57 0.42 -10.51
N MET A 126 -6.78 -0.12 -10.67
CA MET A 126 -7.85 0.04 -9.70
C MET A 126 -8.80 -1.15 -9.74
N GLY A 127 -9.21 -1.64 -8.57
CA GLY A 127 -10.25 -2.66 -8.42
C GLY A 127 -11.64 -2.12 -8.75
N PHE A 128 -12.56 -3.03 -9.01
CA PHE A 128 -13.96 -2.69 -9.19
C PHE A 128 -14.75 -2.88 -7.89
N PRO A 129 -15.76 -2.05 -7.60
CA PRO A 129 -16.61 -2.22 -6.41
C PRO A 129 -17.27 -3.60 -6.31
N GLN A 130 -17.55 -4.23 -7.46
CA GLN A 130 -18.22 -5.53 -7.56
C GLN A 130 -17.26 -6.72 -7.57
N ASP A 131 -15.94 -6.48 -7.50
CA ASP A 131 -14.96 -7.56 -7.43
C ASP A 131 -15.23 -8.49 -6.25
N THR A 132 -14.89 -9.75 -6.41
CA THR A 132 -14.93 -10.72 -5.31
C THR A 132 -13.95 -10.30 -4.20
N GLU A 133 -14.17 -10.77 -2.97
CA GLU A 133 -13.25 -10.51 -1.87
C GLU A 133 -11.82 -10.93 -2.20
N GLU A 134 -11.66 -12.06 -2.89
CA GLU A 134 -10.34 -12.55 -3.32
C GLU A 134 -9.63 -11.55 -4.24
N LEU A 135 -10.31 -11.02 -5.27
CA LEU A 135 -9.73 -10.00 -6.16
C LEU A 135 -9.44 -8.70 -5.43
N LYS A 136 -10.36 -8.27 -4.55
CA LYS A 136 -10.18 -7.04 -3.74
C LYS A 136 -9.00 -7.11 -2.78
N THR A 137 -8.68 -8.30 -2.27
CA THR A 137 -7.64 -8.46 -1.24
C THR A 137 -6.27 -8.82 -1.81
N ASN A 138 -6.22 -9.48 -2.96
CA ASN A 138 -4.98 -10.03 -3.51
C ASN A 138 -4.46 -9.28 -4.74
N THR A 139 -5.23 -8.32 -5.27
CA THR A 139 -4.84 -7.55 -6.46
C THR A 139 -5.04 -6.05 -6.27
N VAL A 140 -4.41 -5.27 -7.13
CA VAL A 140 -4.63 -3.82 -7.21
C VAL A 140 -5.61 -3.46 -8.35
N GLY A 141 -6.33 -4.46 -8.87
CA GLY A 141 -7.32 -4.29 -9.92
C GLY A 141 -6.74 -4.34 -11.34
N CYS A 142 -7.50 -3.79 -12.28
CA CYS A 142 -7.17 -3.73 -13.69
C CYS A 142 -6.57 -2.37 -14.09
N ILE A 143 -5.89 -2.36 -15.24
CA ILE A 143 -5.30 -1.15 -15.82
C ILE A 143 -6.38 -0.09 -16.11
N MET A 144 -6.07 1.17 -15.82
CA MET A 144 -6.96 2.30 -16.15
C MET A 144 -7.02 2.56 -17.64
N SER A 145 -8.14 3.12 -18.11
CA SER A 145 -8.34 3.51 -19.51
C SER A 145 -7.21 4.38 -20.06
N HIS A 146 -6.85 4.20 -21.32
CA HIS A 146 -5.78 4.95 -22.01
C HIS A 146 -4.38 4.77 -21.42
N THR A 147 -4.17 3.68 -20.66
CA THR A 147 -2.89 3.31 -20.07
C THR A 147 -2.50 1.92 -20.53
N GLU A 148 -1.25 1.72 -20.83
CA GLU A 148 -0.66 0.45 -21.21
C GLU A 148 0.26 -0.04 -20.08
N ALA A 149 0.26 -1.34 -19.82
CA ALA A 149 1.15 -1.98 -18.88
C ALA A 149 1.83 -3.20 -19.48
N LYS A 150 3.05 -3.44 -19.10
CA LYS A 150 3.77 -4.70 -19.33
C LYS A 150 4.62 -5.03 -18.12
N VAL A 151 4.89 -6.33 -17.96
CA VAL A 151 5.82 -6.84 -16.95
C VAL A 151 7.03 -7.41 -17.67
N VAL A 152 8.22 -7.00 -17.27
CA VAL A 152 9.48 -7.38 -17.93
C VAL A 152 10.47 -7.97 -16.94
N ASP A 153 11.33 -8.87 -17.42
CA ASP A 153 12.51 -9.29 -16.66
C ASP A 153 13.43 -8.07 -16.48
N PRO A 154 13.77 -7.68 -15.25
CA PRO A 154 14.60 -6.49 -14.99
C PRO A 154 16.03 -6.61 -15.54
N ASN A 155 16.52 -7.84 -15.84
CA ASN A 155 17.88 -8.09 -16.30
C ASN A 155 18.03 -7.93 -17.82
N ASN A 156 17.06 -8.40 -18.60
CA ASN A 156 17.13 -8.39 -20.08
C ASN A 156 16.07 -7.51 -20.75
N GLY A 157 15.03 -7.07 -20.00
CA GLY A 157 13.95 -6.21 -20.51
C GLY A 157 12.90 -6.95 -21.35
N GLU A 158 12.96 -8.28 -21.45
CA GLU A 158 11.98 -9.08 -22.17
C GLU A 158 10.67 -9.17 -21.40
N ILE A 159 9.55 -9.24 -22.14
CA ILE A 159 8.23 -9.40 -21.52
C ILE A 159 8.12 -10.81 -20.95
N VAL A 160 7.76 -10.90 -19.68
CA VAL A 160 7.54 -12.20 -19.01
C VAL A 160 6.14 -12.75 -19.31
N PRO A 161 5.94 -14.09 -19.24
CA PRO A 161 4.63 -14.69 -19.36
C PRO A 161 3.62 -14.17 -18.31
N LEU A 162 2.32 -14.25 -18.62
CA LEU A 162 1.26 -13.93 -17.64
C LEU A 162 1.41 -14.81 -16.40
N GLY A 163 1.27 -14.20 -15.23
CA GLY A 163 1.46 -14.84 -13.93
C GLY A 163 2.92 -14.87 -13.46
N ALA A 164 3.89 -14.58 -14.31
CA ALA A 164 5.28 -14.45 -13.89
C ALA A 164 5.57 -13.05 -13.36
N SER A 165 6.46 -12.99 -12.36
CA SER A 165 6.89 -11.75 -11.71
C SER A 165 7.97 -11.05 -12.51
N GLY A 166 7.93 -9.72 -12.54
CA GLY A 166 8.94 -8.88 -13.18
C GLY A 166 8.72 -7.40 -12.88
N GLU A 167 9.55 -6.53 -13.46
CA GLU A 167 9.37 -5.08 -13.31
C GLU A 167 8.14 -4.59 -14.08
N LEU A 168 7.26 -3.90 -13.38
CA LEU A 168 6.10 -3.24 -13.99
C LEU A 168 6.55 -1.99 -14.76
N MET A 169 6.17 -1.92 -16.03
CA MET A 169 6.39 -0.74 -16.86
C MET A 169 5.06 -0.21 -17.38
N ILE A 170 4.91 1.11 -17.37
CA ILE A 170 3.67 1.82 -17.71
C ILE A 170 3.92 2.80 -18.87
N ARG A 171 2.95 2.91 -19.76
CA ARG A 171 2.93 3.89 -20.86
C ARG A 171 1.53 4.47 -21.00
N GLY A 172 1.44 5.76 -21.31
CA GLY A 172 0.17 6.43 -21.57
C GLY A 172 0.26 7.93 -21.32
N SER A 173 -0.84 8.62 -21.56
CA SER A 173 -0.96 10.07 -21.35
C SER A 173 -0.83 10.48 -19.87
N CYS A 174 -1.04 9.52 -18.94
CA CYS A 174 -0.89 9.72 -17.50
C CYS A 174 0.59 9.82 -17.05
N VAL A 175 1.55 9.30 -17.86
CA VAL A 175 2.97 9.30 -17.49
C VAL A 175 3.53 10.71 -17.58
N MET A 176 4.19 11.17 -16.53
CA MET A 176 4.84 12.48 -16.44
C MET A 176 5.79 12.77 -17.62
N HIS A 177 6.07 14.03 -17.89
CA HIS A 177 7.09 14.42 -18.87
C HIS A 177 8.50 14.06 -18.39
N GLY A 178 8.80 14.25 -17.10
CA GLY A 178 10.07 13.95 -16.49
C GLY A 178 10.19 14.56 -15.09
N TYR A 179 11.32 14.34 -14.45
CA TYR A 179 11.70 14.99 -13.21
C TYR A 179 12.19 16.41 -13.47
N TRP A 180 11.76 17.35 -12.62
CA TRP A 180 12.14 18.76 -12.76
C TRP A 180 13.66 18.94 -12.62
N ASP A 181 14.25 19.57 -13.61
CA ASP A 181 15.69 19.88 -13.70
C ASP A 181 16.63 18.68 -13.49
N ASP A 182 16.13 17.44 -13.78
CA ASP A 182 16.89 16.20 -13.68
C ASP A 182 16.70 15.31 -14.92
N PRO A 183 17.33 15.69 -16.04
CA PRO A 183 17.22 14.94 -17.28
C PRO A 183 17.85 13.56 -17.21
N GLU A 184 18.86 13.37 -16.36
CA GLU A 184 19.53 12.07 -16.20
C GLU A 184 18.58 11.07 -15.54
N LYS A 185 17.99 11.44 -14.40
CA LYS A 185 17.01 10.61 -13.70
C LYS A 185 15.78 10.36 -14.56
N THR A 186 15.38 11.34 -15.38
CA THR A 186 14.28 11.18 -16.34
C THR A 186 14.61 10.11 -17.38
N ARG A 187 15.81 10.09 -17.96
CA ARG A 187 16.25 9.07 -18.92
C ARG A 187 16.32 7.67 -18.30
N GLN A 188 16.72 7.58 -17.04
CA GLN A 188 16.73 6.31 -16.30
C GLN A 188 15.33 5.78 -16.04
N ALA A 189 14.37 6.67 -15.73
CA ALA A 189 13.01 6.30 -15.41
C ALA A 189 12.11 6.09 -16.63
N ILE A 190 12.31 6.85 -17.72
CA ILE A 190 11.46 6.82 -18.91
C ILE A 190 12.31 6.55 -20.15
N CYS A 191 12.13 5.37 -20.76
CA CYS A 191 12.88 5.01 -21.97
C CYS A 191 12.38 5.78 -23.21
N GLN A 192 13.12 5.66 -24.34
CA GLN A 192 12.78 6.36 -25.60
C GLN A 192 11.37 6.05 -26.11
N ALA A 193 10.86 4.82 -25.91
CA ALA A 193 9.51 4.43 -26.28
C ALA A 193 8.43 4.89 -25.26
N ARG A 194 8.77 5.80 -24.36
CA ARG A 194 7.89 6.38 -23.34
C ARG A 194 7.35 5.39 -22.31
N TRP A 195 7.99 4.25 -22.14
CA TRP A 195 7.71 3.35 -21.01
C TRP A 195 8.39 3.87 -19.75
N TYR A 196 7.58 4.12 -18.73
CA TYR A 196 8.03 4.45 -17.38
C TYR A 196 8.32 3.17 -16.60
N ARG A 197 9.53 3.07 -16.07
CA ARG A 197 9.99 2.01 -15.18
C ARG A 197 9.54 2.35 -13.75
N THR A 198 8.61 1.58 -13.20
CA THR A 198 8.05 1.89 -11.88
C THR A 198 9.02 1.55 -10.75
N GLY A 199 9.94 0.61 -10.96
CA GLY A 199 10.77 -0.01 -9.94
C GLY A 199 9.98 -0.93 -9.00
N ASP A 200 8.71 -1.19 -9.32
CA ASP A 200 7.86 -2.11 -8.58
C ASP A 200 7.83 -3.47 -9.30
N VAL A 201 7.87 -4.56 -8.53
CA VAL A 201 7.72 -5.93 -9.02
C VAL A 201 6.25 -6.28 -8.99
N ALA A 202 5.75 -6.80 -10.11
CA ALA A 202 4.36 -7.16 -10.28
C ALA A 202 4.19 -8.39 -11.16
N SER A 203 3.01 -8.98 -11.09
CA SER A 203 2.52 -9.98 -12.04
C SER A 203 1.13 -9.61 -12.55
N LEU A 204 0.82 -10.04 -13.78
CA LEU A 204 -0.49 -9.85 -14.40
C LEU A 204 -1.14 -11.22 -14.62
N ASN A 205 -2.37 -11.41 -14.16
CA ASN A 205 -3.09 -12.64 -14.44
C ASN A 205 -3.80 -12.60 -15.80
N SER A 206 -4.39 -13.72 -16.21
CA SER A 206 -5.10 -13.87 -17.50
C SER A 206 -6.35 -13.00 -17.64
N LEU A 207 -6.87 -12.45 -16.54
CA LEU A 207 -8.01 -11.54 -16.52
C LEU A 207 -7.59 -10.06 -16.55
N GLY A 208 -6.27 -9.77 -16.56
CA GLY A 208 -5.73 -8.41 -16.55
C GLY A 208 -5.61 -7.76 -15.18
N TYR A 209 -5.84 -8.52 -14.09
CA TYR A 209 -5.60 -8.02 -12.73
C TYR A 209 -4.12 -8.03 -12.40
N CYS A 210 -3.67 -6.97 -11.77
CA CYS A 210 -2.28 -6.80 -11.34
C CYS A 210 -2.12 -7.13 -9.85
N CYS A 211 -1.09 -7.89 -9.54
CA CYS A 211 -0.60 -8.11 -8.17
C CYS A 211 0.74 -7.37 -8.01
N ILE A 212 0.86 -6.51 -7.00
CA ILE A 212 2.13 -5.85 -6.65
C ILE A 212 2.81 -6.67 -5.56
N GLU A 213 4.00 -7.16 -5.85
CA GLU A 213 4.76 -8.03 -4.95
C GLU A 213 5.75 -7.27 -4.08
N GLY A 214 6.22 -6.11 -4.54
CA GLY A 214 7.15 -5.26 -3.78
C GLY A 214 7.90 -4.28 -4.66
N ARG A 215 8.97 -3.72 -4.10
CA ARG A 215 9.89 -2.86 -4.83
C ARG A 215 11.20 -3.56 -5.09
N ILE A 216 11.76 -3.38 -6.28
CA ILE A 216 13.07 -3.94 -6.64
C ILE A 216 14.13 -3.53 -5.59
N LYS A 217 14.16 -2.25 -5.21
CA LYS A 217 15.11 -1.72 -4.24
C LYS A 217 14.90 -2.16 -2.78
N ASP A 218 13.72 -2.65 -2.45
CA ASP A 218 13.36 -3.10 -1.09
C ASP A 218 13.43 -4.63 -0.97
N MET A 219 13.70 -5.32 -2.09
CA MET A 219 13.87 -6.77 -2.14
C MET A 219 15.07 -7.17 -1.30
N ILE A 220 14.88 -8.18 -0.47
CA ILE A 220 15.93 -8.75 0.39
C ILE A 220 16.60 -9.88 -0.36
N ILE A 221 17.92 -9.81 -0.52
CA ILE A 221 18.71 -10.86 -1.17
C ILE A 221 19.43 -11.68 -0.10
N ARG A 222 18.86 -12.82 0.25
CA ARG A 222 19.35 -13.68 1.31
C ARG A 222 19.91 -14.99 0.76
N GLY A 223 21.23 -15.10 0.70
CA GLY A 223 21.89 -16.31 0.21
C GLY A 223 21.56 -16.66 -1.25
N GLY A 224 21.30 -15.66 -2.08
CA GLY A 224 20.87 -15.81 -3.48
C GLY A 224 19.37 -15.91 -3.69
N GLU A 225 18.57 -16.00 -2.61
CA GLU A 225 17.12 -16.02 -2.69
C GLU A 225 16.53 -14.60 -2.63
N ASN A 226 15.62 -14.30 -3.54
CA ASN A 226 14.89 -13.03 -3.57
C ASN A 226 13.66 -13.10 -2.67
N ILE A 227 13.60 -12.22 -1.69
CA ILE A 227 12.49 -12.17 -0.72
C ILE A 227 11.82 -10.80 -0.83
N TYR A 228 10.53 -10.80 -1.11
CA TYR A 228 9.73 -9.58 -1.12
C TYR A 228 9.15 -9.32 0.28
N PRO A 229 9.49 -8.20 0.93
CA PRO A 229 9.00 -7.87 2.27
C PRO A 229 7.49 -7.95 2.43
N ALA A 230 6.74 -7.52 1.40
CA ALA A 230 5.29 -7.46 1.44
C ALA A 230 4.63 -8.83 1.71
N GLU A 231 5.20 -9.92 1.22
CA GLU A 231 4.69 -11.29 1.46
C GLU A 231 4.74 -11.64 2.95
N ILE A 232 5.87 -11.34 3.59
CA ILE A 232 6.05 -11.61 5.02
C ILE A 232 5.19 -10.66 5.85
N GLU A 233 5.11 -9.39 5.46
CA GLU A 233 4.26 -8.38 6.10
C GLU A 233 2.80 -8.81 6.07
N GLN A 234 2.27 -9.19 4.91
CA GLN A 234 0.89 -9.67 4.75
C GLN A 234 0.59 -10.89 5.63
N PHE A 235 1.52 -11.83 5.70
CA PHE A 235 1.38 -12.99 6.56
C PHE A 235 1.36 -12.57 8.04
N LEU A 236 2.32 -11.77 8.50
CA LEU A 236 2.40 -11.34 9.90
C LEU A 236 1.23 -10.44 10.34
N TYR A 237 0.57 -9.73 9.41
CA TYR A 237 -0.67 -9.01 9.72
C TYR A 237 -1.84 -9.94 10.13
N THR A 238 -1.76 -11.24 9.85
CA THR A 238 -2.76 -12.22 10.30
C THR A 238 -2.59 -12.62 11.77
N HIS A 239 -1.45 -12.27 12.40
CA HIS A 239 -1.20 -12.58 13.80
C HIS A 239 -2.07 -11.68 14.71
N PRO A 240 -2.82 -12.24 15.70
CA PRO A 240 -3.84 -11.51 16.46
C PRO A 240 -3.31 -10.35 17.30
N LYS A 241 -2.02 -10.37 17.66
CA LYS A 241 -1.39 -9.31 18.47
C LYS A 241 -0.68 -8.23 17.63
N VAL A 242 -0.58 -8.41 16.30
CA VAL A 242 0.14 -7.48 15.43
C VAL A 242 -0.80 -6.38 14.96
N GLN A 243 -0.46 -5.13 15.28
CA GLN A 243 -1.14 -3.95 14.77
C GLN A 243 -0.55 -3.51 13.42
N GLU A 244 0.78 -3.48 13.33
CA GLU A 244 1.49 -3.08 12.13
C GLU A 244 2.83 -3.80 12.06
N VAL A 245 3.28 -4.15 10.86
CA VAL A 245 4.56 -4.80 10.63
C VAL A 245 5.24 -4.25 9.39
N GLN A 246 6.54 -4.07 9.50
CA GLN A 246 7.42 -3.72 8.37
C GLN A 246 8.61 -4.66 8.36
N VAL A 247 8.94 -5.13 7.16
CA VAL A 247 10.07 -6.04 6.96
C VAL A 247 11.14 -5.35 6.14
N VAL A 248 12.39 -5.45 6.61
CA VAL A 248 13.57 -4.91 5.93
C VAL A 248 14.69 -5.95 5.92
N GLY A 249 15.55 -5.89 4.90
CA GLY A 249 16.81 -6.63 4.88
C GLY A 249 17.86 -5.89 5.69
N VAL A 250 18.47 -6.56 6.64
CA VAL A 250 19.63 -6.05 7.39
C VAL A 250 20.88 -6.83 7.00
N LYS A 251 22.05 -6.23 7.09
CA LYS A 251 23.33 -6.84 6.67
C LYS A 251 23.61 -8.15 7.39
N ASP A 252 24.16 -9.10 6.63
CA ASP A 252 24.66 -10.37 7.15
C ASP A 252 25.92 -10.79 6.38
N GLU A 253 27.01 -11.07 7.09
CA GLU A 253 28.31 -11.38 6.47
C GLU A 253 28.28 -12.64 5.59
N ARG A 254 27.46 -13.62 5.94
CA ARG A 254 27.40 -14.91 5.24
C ARG A 254 26.38 -14.96 4.12
N LEU A 255 25.22 -14.35 4.32
CA LEU A 255 24.08 -14.46 3.40
C LEU A 255 23.79 -13.16 2.63
N GLY A 256 24.60 -12.12 2.83
CA GLY A 256 24.38 -10.79 2.30
C GLY A 256 23.36 -10.00 3.12
N GLU A 257 22.14 -10.51 3.22
CA GLU A 257 21.11 -9.92 4.07
C GLU A 257 20.35 -10.97 4.87
N GLN A 258 19.74 -10.52 5.98
CA GLN A 258 18.80 -11.27 6.79
C GLN A 258 17.46 -10.54 6.88
N VAL A 259 16.39 -11.31 7.02
CA VAL A 259 15.05 -10.77 7.21
C VAL A 259 14.90 -10.24 8.63
N CYS A 260 14.58 -8.95 8.76
CA CYS A 260 14.26 -8.30 10.02
C CYS A 260 12.79 -7.82 10.00
N ALA A 261 11.96 -8.38 10.87
CA ALA A 261 10.58 -7.97 11.07
C ALA A 261 10.51 -6.94 12.20
N CYS A 262 10.06 -5.73 11.89
CA CYS A 262 9.82 -4.65 12.84
C CYS A 262 8.31 -4.63 13.11
N ILE A 263 7.89 -4.89 14.35
CA ILE A 263 6.49 -5.15 14.71
C ILE A 263 6.00 -4.13 15.73
N ARG A 264 4.88 -3.51 15.44
CA ARG A 264 4.09 -2.75 16.41
C ARG A 264 2.93 -3.63 16.87
N LEU A 265 2.85 -3.86 18.17
CA LEU A 265 1.79 -4.65 18.77
C LEU A 265 0.55 -3.80 19.01
N MET A 266 -0.62 -4.44 19.10
CA MET A 266 -1.85 -3.81 19.56
C MET A 266 -1.69 -3.32 21.01
N GLU A 267 -2.37 -2.26 21.35
CA GLU A 267 -2.34 -1.67 22.69
C GLU A 267 -2.66 -2.71 23.76
N GLY A 268 -1.84 -2.74 24.82
CA GLY A 268 -1.98 -3.71 25.92
C GLY A 268 -1.52 -5.14 25.60
N GLN A 269 -1.10 -5.43 24.38
CA GLN A 269 -0.58 -6.76 24.02
C GLN A 269 0.92 -6.85 24.22
N THR A 270 1.38 -8.06 24.56
CA THR A 270 2.80 -8.42 24.64
C THR A 270 3.06 -9.66 23.82
N SER A 271 4.25 -9.76 23.23
CA SER A 271 4.71 -10.94 22.48
C SER A 271 6.23 -11.07 22.58
N SER A 272 6.76 -12.22 22.26
CA SER A 272 8.20 -12.47 22.15
C SER A 272 8.62 -12.73 20.71
N ALA A 273 9.92 -12.59 20.43
CA ALA A 273 10.45 -12.93 19.11
C ALA A 273 10.23 -14.40 18.77
N GLU A 274 10.32 -15.27 19.77
CA GLU A 274 10.09 -16.72 19.66
C GLU A 274 8.64 -17.04 19.29
N GLU A 275 7.66 -16.33 19.88
CA GLU A 275 6.25 -16.47 19.55
C GLU A 275 5.99 -16.11 18.09
N ILE A 276 6.52 -15.00 17.61
CA ILE A 276 6.38 -14.57 16.20
C ILE A 276 7.06 -15.58 15.26
N LYS A 277 8.26 -16.05 15.59
CA LYS A 277 8.97 -17.07 14.79
C LYS A 277 8.22 -18.41 14.77
N ALA A 278 7.66 -18.82 15.90
CA ALA A 278 6.83 -20.02 16.00
C ALA A 278 5.57 -19.92 15.14
N PHE A 279 4.94 -18.74 15.08
CA PHE A 279 3.81 -18.47 14.20
C PHE A 279 4.16 -18.61 12.72
N CYS A 280 5.38 -18.21 12.32
CA CYS A 280 5.87 -18.35 10.94
C CYS A 280 6.21 -19.79 10.56
N LYS A 281 6.56 -20.65 11.54
CA LYS A 281 7.10 -21.98 11.29
C LYS A 281 6.09 -22.88 10.56
N GLY A 282 6.48 -23.37 9.37
CA GLY A 282 5.65 -24.24 8.54
C GLY A 282 4.53 -23.51 7.78
N GLN A 283 4.35 -22.22 7.99
CA GLN A 283 3.37 -21.41 7.27
C GLN A 283 3.97 -20.61 6.11
N ILE A 284 5.23 -20.22 6.23
CA ILE A 284 6.01 -19.59 5.16
C ILE A 284 7.31 -20.35 4.93
N SER A 285 7.92 -20.17 3.76
CA SER A 285 9.19 -20.81 3.42
C SER A 285 10.28 -20.48 4.43
N HIS A 286 11.11 -21.46 4.78
CA HIS A 286 12.14 -21.31 5.82
C HIS A 286 13.10 -20.13 5.59
N PHE A 287 13.46 -19.87 4.32
CA PHE A 287 14.37 -18.77 4.00
C PHE A 287 13.70 -17.38 4.15
N LYS A 288 12.36 -17.31 4.17
CA LYS A 288 11.57 -16.09 4.40
C LYS A 288 11.31 -15.81 5.89
N MET A 289 11.55 -16.78 6.77
CA MET A 289 11.33 -16.58 8.20
C MET A 289 12.21 -15.45 8.75
N PRO A 290 11.63 -14.51 9.53
CA PRO A 290 12.41 -13.45 10.16
C PRO A 290 13.51 -14.00 11.05
N HIS A 291 14.75 -13.63 10.74
CA HIS A 291 15.89 -13.92 11.60
C HIS A 291 15.87 -13.03 12.85
N TYR A 292 15.57 -11.74 12.61
CA TYR A 292 15.38 -10.75 13.67
C TYR A 292 13.92 -10.34 13.76
N VAL A 293 13.42 -10.28 14.99
CA VAL A 293 12.08 -9.73 15.32
C VAL A 293 12.30 -8.63 16.34
N ILE A 294 11.94 -7.40 15.98
CA ILE A 294 12.15 -6.21 16.78
C ILE A 294 10.79 -5.55 17.01
N PHE A 295 10.43 -5.37 18.28
CA PHE A 295 9.25 -4.59 18.62
C PHE A 295 9.57 -3.10 18.64
N VAL A 296 8.66 -2.31 18.04
CA VAL A 296 8.80 -0.86 17.87
C VAL A 296 7.51 -0.16 18.25
N ASP A 297 7.61 1.06 18.75
CA ASP A 297 6.43 1.88 19.10
C ASP A 297 5.94 2.68 17.88
N SER A 298 6.85 3.02 16.95
CA SER A 298 6.54 3.82 15.77
C SER A 298 7.54 3.57 14.64
N TYR A 299 7.20 4.02 13.44
CA TYR A 299 8.06 3.96 12.25
C TYR A 299 8.46 5.35 11.76
N PRO A 300 9.63 5.48 11.11
CA PRO A 300 9.98 6.71 10.41
C PRO A 300 9.06 6.93 9.21
N LEU A 301 8.35 8.06 9.19
CA LEU A 301 7.37 8.38 8.16
C LEU A 301 7.84 9.52 7.24
N THR A 302 7.34 9.51 6.00
CA THR A 302 7.35 10.69 5.12
C THR A 302 6.30 11.68 5.59
N ALA A 303 6.33 12.91 5.04
CA ALA A 303 5.28 13.90 5.28
C ALA A 303 3.88 13.43 4.83
N SER A 304 3.81 12.49 3.87
CA SER A 304 2.56 11.89 3.40
C SER A 304 2.13 10.64 4.18
N GLY A 305 2.81 10.29 5.29
CA GLY A 305 2.47 9.14 6.13
C GLY A 305 2.98 7.79 5.62
N LYS A 306 3.86 7.76 4.60
CA LYS A 306 4.48 6.52 4.11
C LYS A 306 5.73 6.18 4.92
N ILE A 307 5.94 4.90 5.17
CA ILE A 307 7.09 4.41 5.92
C ILE A 307 8.38 4.55 5.09
N LYS A 308 9.41 5.13 5.71
CA LYS A 308 10.76 5.27 5.14
C LYS A 308 11.58 4.02 5.44
N LYS A 309 11.46 2.96 4.60
CA LYS A 309 12.15 1.69 4.82
C LYS A 309 13.67 1.82 4.89
N ASN A 310 14.28 2.74 4.16
CA ASN A 310 15.71 3.00 4.25
C ASN A 310 16.15 3.46 5.65
N LEU A 311 15.42 4.43 6.25
CA LEU A 311 15.72 4.88 7.62
C LEU A 311 15.39 3.80 8.66
N LEU A 312 14.36 2.98 8.42
CA LEU A 312 14.04 1.85 9.28
C LEU A 312 15.17 0.80 9.23
N LYS A 313 15.68 0.46 8.05
CA LYS A 313 16.83 -0.44 7.87
C LYS A 313 18.04 0.07 8.64
N GLU A 314 18.45 1.32 8.43
CA GLU A 314 19.58 1.93 9.13
C GLU A 314 19.41 1.90 10.65
N ALA A 315 18.20 2.20 11.15
CA ALA A 315 17.91 2.15 12.58
C ALA A 315 18.01 0.72 13.14
N MET A 316 17.57 -0.28 12.39
CA MET A 316 17.65 -1.68 12.81
C MET A 316 19.08 -2.21 12.76
N GLU A 317 19.84 -1.91 11.70
CA GLU A 317 21.27 -2.26 11.63
C GLU A 317 22.03 -1.68 12.83
N LYS A 318 21.83 -0.40 13.14
CA LYS A 318 22.42 0.24 14.32
C LYS A 318 22.01 -0.43 15.64
N LYS A 319 20.71 -0.78 15.79
CA LYS A 319 20.19 -1.43 17.00
C LYS A 319 20.75 -2.84 17.18
N LEU A 320 21.05 -3.52 16.10
CA LEU A 320 21.61 -4.88 16.07
C LEU A 320 23.14 -4.90 16.11
N GLY A 321 23.80 -3.76 15.95
CA GLY A 321 25.27 -3.67 15.91
C GLY A 321 25.89 -4.19 14.62
N LEU A 322 25.16 -4.10 13.49
CA LEU A 322 25.53 -4.59 12.16
C LEU A 322 26.16 -3.50 11.28
#